data_919bc259b8fceffbb79ed094cd5c8a97
#
_entry.id   919bc259b8fceffbb79ed094cd5c8a97
#
_cell.length_a   1.000
_cell.length_b   1.000
_cell.length_c   1.000
_cell.angle_alpha   90.00
_cell.angle_beta   90.00
_cell.angle_gamma   90.00
#
_symmetry.space_group_name_H-M   'P 1'
#
loop_
_entity.id
_entity.type
_entity.pdbx_description
1 polymer ?
#
loop_
_entity_poly.entity_id
_entity_poly.type
_entity_poly.pdbx_seq_one_letter_code
_entity_poly.pdbx_strand_id
1 'polypeptide(L)'
;MFEFLKNLMTNNESVSANETNFLHRILNTDIKDEPKSQEDEIIFGCGCFWGAEKCFWKLPGVITTSVGYAGGEKDNPTYYEVCSGITGHAEVVKVIWNVNEIDISDLLKMFWECHNPTQKNRQGNDMGTQYRSTIYYKNDINKDKIYSSKEAYQKELYK
;
A
#
# COMPACT_ATOMS: atom_id res chain seq x y z
N MET A 1 6.92 -5.81 -12.69
CA MET A 1 5.54 -6.25 -12.89
C MET A 1 4.60 -5.33 -12.12
N PHE A 2 4.79 -4.02 -12.29
CA PHE A 2 3.98 -2.96 -11.71
C PHE A 2 3.51 -2.02 -12.83
N GLU A 3 2.66 -2.55 -13.75
CA GLU A 3 1.94 -1.72 -14.73
C GLU A 3 0.62 -1.18 -14.20
N PHE A 4 0.44 -1.30 -12.91
CA PHE A 4 -0.84 -1.18 -12.24
C PHE A 4 -1.48 0.21 -12.30
N LEU A 5 -0.69 1.28 -12.32
CA LEU A 5 -1.23 2.66 -12.35
C LEU A 5 -1.45 3.19 -13.76
N LYS A 6 -0.94 2.53 -14.80
CA LYS A 6 -1.08 3.00 -16.18
C LYS A 6 -2.48 2.83 -16.77
N ASN A 7 -3.29 1.90 -16.27
CA ASN A 7 -4.56 1.52 -16.92
C ASN A 7 -5.84 1.92 -16.18
N LEU A 8 -5.76 2.65 -15.07
CA LEU A 8 -6.97 3.14 -14.39
C LEU A 8 -7.76 4.19 -15.21
N MET A 9 -7.24 4.62 -16.36
CA MET A 9 -7.78 5.74 -17.12
C MET A 9 -7.95 5.52 -18.63
N THR A 10 -7.95 4.29 -19.16
CA THR A 10 -8.09 4.07 -20.61
C THR A 10 -9.48 3.72 -21.09
N ASN A 11 -10.54 4.02 -20.34
CA ASN A 11 -11.89 3.93 -20.87
C ASN A 11 -12.67 5.21 -20.55
N ASN A 12 -12.40 6.28 -21.28
CA ASN A 12 -13.40 7.23 -21.78
C ASN A 12 -12.73 8.24 -22.71
N GLU A 13 -13.26 8.27 -23.93
CA GLU A 13 -13.33 9.33 -24.93
C GLU A 13 -12.25 10.43 -24.94
N SER A 14 -11.59 10.57 -26.09
CA SER A 14 -10.84 11.70 -26.63
C SER A 14 -10.97 13.03 -25.83
N VAL A 15 -10.20 13.13 -24.76
CA VAL A 15 -9.84 14.43 -24.17
C VAL A 15 -8.38 14.66 -24.54
N SER A 16 -8.10 15.79 -25.19
CA SER A 16 -6.75 16.27 -25.51
C SER A 16 -5.83 16.03 -24.32
N ALA A 17 -4.65 15.46 -24.56
CA ALA A 17 -3.63 15.18 -23.57
C ALA A 17 -3.14 16.47 -22.90
N ASN A 18 -3.92 17.00 -21.98
CA ASN A 18 -3.39 17.83 -20.90
C ASN A 18 -2.75 16.85 -19.93
N GLU A 19 -1.48 17.05 -19.62
CA GLU A 19 -0.74 16.33 -18.58
C GLU A 19 -1.58 16.34 -17.30
N THR A 20 -2.29 15.24 -17.04
CA THR A 20 -3.00 15.06 -15.79
C THR A 20 -1.95 14.92 -14.70
N ASN A 21 -1.76 15.99 -13.95
CA ASN A 21 -0.80 16.05 -12.87
C ASN A 21 -1.31 15.17 -11.73
N PHE A 22 -0.74 13.97 -11.58
CA PHE A 22 -1.12 12.98 -10.56
C PHE A 22 -0.49 13.30 -9.20
N LEU A 23 -0.66 14.54 -8.73
CA LEU A 23 -0.09 14.99 -7.47
C LEU A 23 -0.86 14.44 -6.27
N HIS A 24 -0.12 13.92 -5.31
CA HIS A 24 -0.62 13.61 -3.98
C HIS A 24 -1.10 14.90 -3.30
N ARG A 25 -2.38 14.94 -2.90
CA ARG A 25 -3.02 16.18 -2.42
C ARG A 25 -2.40 16.77 -1.15
N ILE A 26 -1.76 15.97 -0.33
CA ILE A 26 -1.17 16.39 0.94
C ILE A 26 0.33 16.59 0.80
N LEU A 27 1.03 15.64 0.17
CA LEU A 27 2.49 15.66 0.04
C LEU A 27 2.99 16.48 -1.16
N ASN A 28 2.09 16.78 -2.11
CA ASN A 28 2.38 17.54 -3.34
C ASN A 28 3.49 16.89 -4.19
N THR A 29 3.57 15.59 -4.19
CA THR A 29 4.50 14.74 -4.94
C THR A 29 3.75 13.92 -5.99
N ASP A 30 4.42 13.47 -7.05
CA ASP A 30 3.77 12.62 -8.05
C ASP A 30 3.52 11.21 -7.45
N ILE A 31 2.26 10.77 -7.45
CA ILE A 31 1.88 9.44 -6.94
C ILE A 31 2.36 8.30 -7.84
N LYS A 32 2.81 8.59 -9.05
CA LYS A 32 3.41 7.64 -10.00
C LYS A 32 4.92 7.54 -9.89
N ASP A 33 5.54 8.37 -9.04
CA ASP A 33 6.99 8.32 -8.85
C ASP A 33 7.43 6.90 -8.48
N GLU A 34 8.62 6.57 -8.99
CA GLU A 34 9.38 5.38 -8.57
C GLU A 34 10.50 5.84 -7.63
N PRO A 35 10.96 4.96 -6.72
CA PRO A 35 12.02 5.30 -5.79
C PRO A 35 13.28 5.78 -6.50
N LYS A 36 13.85 6.90 -6.04
CA LYS A 36 15.11 7.49 -6.50
C LYS A 36 16.27 7.02 -5.60
N SER A 37 17.47 7.54 -5.86
CA SER A 37 18.60 7.31 -4.95
C SER A 37 18.25 7.73 -3.53
N GLN A 38 18.56 6.90 -2.53
CA GLN A 38 18.24 7.07 -1.11
C GLN A 38 16.73 6.96 -0.77
N GLU A 39 15.95 6.41 -1.68
CA GLU A 39 14.53 6.10 -1.47
C GLU A 39 14.30 4.61 -1.61
N ASP A 40 13.30 4.11 -0.91
CA ASP A 40 12.83 2.71 -1.04
C ASP A 40 11.30 2.67 -1.05
N GLU A 41 10.71 1.56 -1.42
CA GLU A 41 9.27 1.38 -1.47
C GLU A 41 8.81 0.09 -0.80
N ILE A 42 7.62 0.16 -0.22
CA ILE A 42 6.91 -0.97 0.37
C ILE A 42 5.41 -0.82 0.14
N ILE A 43 4.69 -1.92 0.13
CA ILE A 43 3.24 -1.93 -0.08
C ILE A 43 2.56 -2.62 1.10
N PHE A 44 1.59 -1.93 1.70
CA PHE A 44 0.85 -2.39 2.87
C PHE A 44 -0.64 -2.60 2.56
N GLY A 45 -1.19 -3.74 2.94
CA GLY A 45 -2.63 -3.98 3.01
C GLY A 45 -3.09 -3.90 4.48
N CYS A 46 -3.92 -2.93 4.80
CA CYS A 46 -4.40 -2.64 6.15
C CYS A 46 -5.94 -2.58 6.24
N GLY A 47 -6.64 -3.27 5.36
CA GLY A 47 -8.09 -3.10 5.16
C GLY A 47 -8.39 -2.02 4.13
N CYS A 48 -9.49 -1.30 4.30
CA CYS A 48 -9.89 -0.24 3.37
C CYS A 48 -8.80 0.83 3.24
N PHE A 49 -8.30 1.02 2.01
CA PHE A 49 -7.16 1.92 1.74
C PHE A 49 -7.48 3.40 1.98
N TRP A 50 -8.75 3.82 1.98
CA TRP A 50 -9.16 5.20 2.28
C TRP A 50 -8.72 5.66 3.68
N GLY A 51 -8.76 4.76 4.65
CA GLY A 51 -8.30 5.05 6.02
C GLY A 51 -6.81 4.77 6.20
N ALA A 52 -6.31 3.69 5.56
CA ALA A 52 -4.95 3.21 5.72
C ALA A 52 -3.90 4.20 5.19
N GLU A 53 -4.11 4.81 4.03
CA GLU A 53 -3.17 5.75 3.42
C GLU A 53 -2.83 6.91 4.36
N LYS A 54 -3.82 7.44 5.06
CA LYS A 54 -3.67 8.54 6.02
C LYS A 54 -2.68 8.24 7.15
N CYS A 55 -2.48 7.00 7.50
CA CYS A 55 -1.52 6.61 8.53
C CYS A 55 -0.08 6.87 8.08
N PHE A 56 0.20 6.60 6.80
CA PHE A 56 1.56 6.65 6.27
C PHE A 56 1.99 8.03 5.81
N TRP A 57 1.16 8.79 5.10
CA TRP A 57 1.58 10.11 4.61
C TRP A 57 1.90 11.13 5.70
N LYS A 58 1.54 10.84 6.95
CA LYS A 58 1.82 11.70 8.10
C LYS A 58 3.22 11.49 8.70
N LEU A 59 3.88 10.40 8.33
CA LEU A 59 5.17 10.06 8.88
C LEU A 59 6.25 10.94 8.24
N PRO A 60 7.08 11.62 9.05
CA PRO A 60 8.22 12.37 8.52
C PRO A 60 9.14 11.43 7.74
N GLY A 61 9.65 11.87 6.60
CA GLY A 61 10.49 11.06 5.72
C GLY A 61 9.71 10.25 4.68
N VAL A 62 8.36 10.16 4.77
CA VAL A 62 7.54 9.64 3.67
C VAL A 62 7.44 10.69 2.56
N ILE A 63 7.81 10.29 1.35
CA ILE A 63 7.88 11.16 0.17
C ILE A 63 6.55 11.18 -0.56
N THR A 64 5.99 10.01 -0.83
CA THR A 64 4.68 9.89 -1.47
C THR A 64 3.98 8.61 -1.07
N THR A 65 2.65 8.61 -1.16
CA THR A 65 1.82 7.42 -1.04
C THR A 65 0.87 7.32 -2.23
N SER A 66 0.43 6.11 -2.52
CA SER A 66 -0.63 5.88 -3.48
C SER A 66 -1.42 4.62 -3.11
N VAL A 67 -2.70 4.61 -3.46
CA VAL A 67 -3.58 3.48 -3.20
C VAL A 67 -3.79 2.64 -4.46
N GLY A 68 -4.07 1.36 -4.27
CA GLY A 68 -4.31 0.45 -5.39
C GLY A 68 -4.62 -0.97 -4.94
N TYR A 69 -4.43 -1.91 -5.84
CA TYR A 69 -4.68 -3.34 -5.63
C TYR A 69 -3.44 -4.15 -5.92
N ALA A 70 -3.13 -5.15 -5.09
CA ALA A 70 -1.96 -6.00 -5.27
C ALA A 70 -2.19 -7.44 -4.81
N GLY A 71 -1.34 -8.36 -5.28
CA GLY A 71 -1.28 -9.76 -4.84
C GLY A 71 -2.33 -10.68 -5.43
N GLY A 72 -3.11 -10.22 -6.40
CA GLY A 72 -4.05 -11.04 -7.17
C GLY A 72 -3.47 -11.49 -8.51
N GLU A 73 -4.24 -12.29 -9.24
CA GLU A 73 -3.81 -12.90 -10.51
C GLU A 73 -4.26 -12.08 -11.73
N LYS A 74 -5.31 -11.27 -11.60
CA LYS A 74 -5.87 -10.50 -12.71
C LYS A 74 -5.08 -9.23 -12.93
N ASP A 75 -4.60 -9.01 -14.15
CA ASP A 75 -4.04 -7.72 -14.56
C ASP A 75 -5.15 -6.66 -14.64
N ASN A 76 -4.84 -5.45 -14.13
CA ASN A 76 -5.72 -4.29 -14.19
C ASN A 76 -7.18 -4.55 -13.75
N PRO A 77 -7.40 -5.04 -12.52
CA PRO A 77 -8.74 -5.32 -12.06
C PRO A 77 -9.52 -4.02 -11.84
N THR A 78 -10.80 -4.03 -12.18
CA THR A 78 -11.71 -2.96 -11.80
C THR A 78 -12.09 -3.05 -10.33
N TYR A 79 -12.56 -1.94 -9.75
CA TYR A 79 -13.08 -1.91 -8.39
C TYR A 79 -14.13 -2.99 -8.13
N TYR A 80 -15.10 -3.13 -9.02
CA TYR A 80 -16.18 -4.12 -8.88
C TYR A 80 -15.67 -5.57 -8.88
N GLU A 81 -14.66 -5.86 -9.69
CA GLU A 81 -14.04 -7.20 -9.72
C GLU A 81 -13.28 -7.50 -8.42
N VAL A 82 -12.58 -6.53 -7.87
CA VAL A 82 -11.91 -6.71 -6.57
C VAL A 82 -12.95 -6.91 -5.47
N CYS A 83 -14.02 -6.11 -5.44
CA CYS A 83 -15.10 -6.24 -4.48
C CYS A 83 -15.84 -7.59 -4.58
N SER A 84 -15.88 -8.22 -5.75
CA SER A 84 -16.46 -9.56 -5.92
C SER A 84 -15.61 -10.68 -5.31
N GLY A 85 -14.35 -10.38 -4.93
CA GLY A 85 -13.42 -11.33 -4.32
C GLY A 85 -12.76 -12.32 -5.29
N ILE A 86 -13.10 -12.27 -6.60
CA ILE A 86 -12.61 -13.25 -7.59
C ILE A 86 -11.19 -12.96 -8.10
N THR A 87 -10.68 -11.74 -7.90
CA THR A 87 -9.37 -11.33 -8.44
C THR A 87 -8.19 -11.72 -7.56
N GLY A 88 -8.43 -12.05 -6.30
CA GLY A 88 -7.39 -12.34 -5.31
C GLY A 88 -6.59 -11.11 -4.83
N HIS A 89 -6.90 -9.91 -5.32
CA HIS A 89 -6.22 -8.69 -4.90
C HIS A 89 -6.58 -8.26 -3.48
N ALA A 90 -5.61 -7.59 -2.82
CA ALA A 90 -5.86 -6.78 -1.63
C ALA A 90 -5.91 -5.30 -1.98
N GLU A 91 -6.68 -4.52 -1.24
CA GLU A 91 -6.56 -3.07 -1.17
C GLU A 91 -5.26 -2.72 -0.46
N VAL A 92 -4.45 -1.86 -1.07
CA VAL A 92 -3.11 -1.57 -0.58
C VAL A 92 -2.74 -0.11 -0.68
N VAL A 93 -1.77 0.28 0.12
CA VAL A 93 -1.07 1.57 0.08
C VAL A 93 0.39 1.31 -0.29
N LYS A 94 0.85 1.89 -1.39
CA LYS A 94 2.28 1.99 -1.72
C LYS A 94 2.85 3.18 -0.97
N VAL A 95 3.99 3.00 -0.33
CA VAL A 95 4.71 4.04 0.40
C VAL A 95 6.12 4.13 -0.15
N ILE A 96 6.53 5.33 -0.56
CA ILE A 96 7.93 5.66 -0.91
C ILE A 96 8.47 6.57 0.18
N TRP A 97 9.64 6.25 0.70
CA TRP A 97 10.26 7.00 1.79
C TRP A 97 11.76 7.22 1.59
N ASN A 98 12.31 8.25 2.23
CA ASN A 98 13.74 8.51 2.29
C ASN A 98 14.37 7.65 3.41
N VAL A 99 15.28 6.74 3.03
CA VAL A 99 15.91 5.80 3.96
C VAL A 99 16.86 6.46 4.98
N ASN A 100 17.25 7.70 4.73
CA ASN A 100 18.07 8.48 5.65
C ASN A 100 17.26 9.28 6.69
N GLU A 101 15.95 9.44 6.47
CA GLU A 101 15.07 10.22 7.35
C GLU A 101 14.18 9.34 8.22
N ILE A 102 13.75 8.17 7.73
CA ILE A 102 12.90 7.25 8.45
C ILE A 102 13.34 5.81 8.19
N ASP A 103 13.45 5.00 9.24
CA ASP A 103 13.73 3.57 9.11
C ASP A 103 12.46 2.79 8.82
N ILE A 104 12.58 1.71 8.06
CA ILE A 104 11.45 0.82 7.77
C ILE A 104 10.75 0.33 9.03
N SER A 105 11.44 0.23 10.16
CA SER A 105 10.84 -0.19 11.44
C SER A 105 9.74 0.77 11.91
N ASP A 106 9.84 2.07 11.58
CA ASP A 106 8.79 3.03 11.90
C ASP A 106 7.55 2.83 11.00
N LEU A 107 7.76 2.50 9.72
CA LEU A 107 6.67 2.13 8.81
C LEU A 107 6.00 0.84 9.25
N LEU A 108 6.79 -0.17 9.66
CA LEU A 108 6.27 -1.44 10.17
C LEU A 108 5.51 -1.24 11.49
N LYS A 109 6.00 -0.39 12.38
CA LYS A 109 5.28 -0.01 13.60
C LYS A 109 3.92 0.60 13.25
N MET A 110 3.90 1.57 12.34
CA MET A 110 2.64 2.18 11.87
C MET A 110 1.69 1.13 11.28
N PHE A 111 2.21 0.20 10.47
CA PHE A 111 1.43 -0.91 9.92
C PHE A 111 0.74 -1.73 11.01
N TRP A 112 1.47 -2.14 12.07
CA TRP A 112 0.92 -2.95 13.15
C TRP A 112 -0.07 -2.18 14.05
N GLU A 113 0.05 -0.85 14.13
CA GLU A 113 -0.77 0.00 15.00
C GLU A 113 -2.02 0.58 14.29
N CYS A 114 -1.99 0.75 12.96
CA CYS A 114 -3.08 1.43 12.24
C CYS A 114 -4.29 0.54 11.92
N HIS A 115 -4.19 -0.78 12.10
CA HIS A 115 -5.28 -1.72 11.83
C HIS A 115 -5.20 -2.93 12.78
N ASN A 116 -6.19 -3.81 12.73
CA ASN A 116 -6.16 -5.06 13.48
C ASN A 116 -5.73 -6.24 12.58
N PRO A 117 -4.45 -6.64 12.58
CA PRO A 117 -3.94 -7.70 11.69
C PRO A 117 -4.37 -9.12 12.11
N THR A 118 -5.06 -9.28 13.23
CA THR A 118 -5.56 -10.58 13.69
C THR A 118 -6.86 -11.01 13.00
N GLN A 119 -7.52 -10.10 12.29
CA GLN A 119 -8.75 -10.38 11.56
C GLN A 119 -8.40 -10.99 10.19
N LYS A 120 -8.82 -12.25 10.00
CA LYS A 120 -8.60 -12.93 8.73
C LYS A 120 -9.57 -12.41 7.66
N ASN A 121 -9.04 -11.92 6.51
CA ASN A 121 -9.82 -11.41 5.39
C ASN A 121 -10.92 -10.41 5.82
N ARG A 122 -10.58 -9.53 6.76
CA ARG A 122 -11.51 -8.56 7.32
C ARG A 122 -10.76 -7.43 7.99
N GLN A 123 -11.36 -6.24 8.01
CA GLN A 123 -10.94 -5.14 8.88
C GLN A 123 -12.18 -4.38 9.38
N GLY A 124 -12.47 -4.49 10.68
CA GLY A 124 -13.66 -3.88 11.26
C GLY A 124 -14.95 -4.42 10.63
N ASN A 125 -15.72 -3.55 9.99
CA ASN A 125 -16.96 -3.92 9.28
C ASN A 125 -16.74 -4.41 7.85
N ASP A 126 -15.55 -4.15 7.27
CA ASP A 126 -15.24 -4.52 5.90
C ASP A 126 -14.83 -5.99 5.84
N MET A 127 -15.60 -6.80 5.12
CA MET A 127 -15.42 -8.24 4.98
C MET A 127 -15.04 -8.60 3.54
N GLY A 128 -13.99 -9.40 3.39
CA GLY A 128 -13.52 -9.90 2.10
C GLY A 128 -12.00 -10.02 2.03
N THR A 129 -11.50 -10.83 1.08
CA THR A 129 -10.05 -11.05 0.88
C THR A 129 -9.29 -9.77 0.54
N GLN A 130 -9.96 -8.79 -0.06
CA GLN A 130 -9.41 -7.48 -0.39
C GLN A 130 -9.00 -6.68 0.86
N TYR A 131 -9.57 -6.97 2.02
CA TYR A 131 -9.27 -6.25 3.27
C TYR A 131 -8.28 -6.99 4.18
N ARG A 132 -7.56 -7.99 3.64
CA ARG A 132 -6.58 -8.75 4.42
C ARG A 132 -5.36 -7.91 4.80
N SER A 133 -4.80 -8.20 5.97
CA SER A 133 -3.49 -7.69 6.38
C SER A 133 -2.39 -8.34 5.55
N THR A 134 -1.55 -7.55 4.89
CA THR A 134 -0.46 -8.07 4.04
C THR A 134 0.64 -7.03 3.83
N ILE A 135 1.86 -7.50 3.57
CA ILE A 135 3.01 -6.68 3.18
C ILE A 135 3.60 -7.27 1.91
N TYR A 136 3.83 -6.41 0.89
CA TYR A 136 4.56 -6.78 -0.32
C TYR A 136 5.82 -5.91 -0.42
N TYR A 137 6.94 -6.53 -0.76
CA TYR A 137 8.24 -5.89 -0.91
C TYR A 137 8.94 -6.41 -2.16
N LYS A 138 9.75 -5.57 -2.80
CA LYS A 138 10.43 -5.89 -4.07
C LYS A 138 11.75 -6.63 -3.88
N ASN A 139 12.47 -6.30 -2.81
CA ASN A 139 13.80 -6.82 -2.56
C ASN A 139 13.93 -7.39 -1.15
N ASP A 140 14.94 -8.23 -0.94
CA ASP A 140 15.14 -8.90 0.34
C ASP A 140 15.86 -8.03 1.40
N ILE A 141 16.22 -6.78 1.08
CA ILE A 141 16.98 -5.90 1.99
C ILE A 141 16.24 -5.72 3.33
N ASN A 142 14.92 -5.55 3.26
CA ASN A 142 14.09 -5.31 4.44
C ASN A 142 13.40 -6.56 4.99
N LYS A 143 13.64 -7.71 4.38
CA LYS A 143 12.96 -8.98 4.70
C LYS A 143 13.07 -9.36 6.17
N ASP A 144 14.29 -9.34 6.72
CA ASP A 144 14.53 -9.74 8.10
C ASP A 144 13.83 -8.82 9.09
N LYS A 145 13.79 -7.50 8.81
CA LYS A 145 13.05 -6.53 9.64
C LYS A 145 11.54 -6.79 9.58
N ILE A 146 10.99 -7.10 8.40
CA ILE A 146 9.58 -7.41 8.22
C ILE A 146 9.19 -8.65 9.04
N TYR A 147 9.95 -9.74 8.90
CA TYR A 147 9.66 -10.98 9.65
C TYR A 147 9.86 -10.81 11.15
N SER A 148 10.93 -10.15 11.58
CA SER A 148 11.18 -9.87 12.99
C SER A 148 10.09 -9.01 13.61
N SER A 149 9.56 -8.03 12.89
CA SER A 149 8.44 -7.20 13.36
C SER A 149 7.17 -8.02 13.54
N LYS A 150 6.89 -8.95 12.61
CA LYS A 150 5.75 -9.89 12.73
C LYS A 150 5.88 -10.78 13.97
N GLU A 151 7.06 -11.33 14.20
CA GLU A 151 7.32 -12.17 15.37
C GLU A 151 7.19 -11.39 16.69
N ALA A 152 7.69 -10.15 16.70
CA ALA A 152 7.56 -9.27 17.87
C ALA A 152 6.09 -8.97 18.16
N TYR A 153 5.30 -8.59 17.14
CA TYR A 153 3.88 -8.35 17.28
C TYR A 153 3.13 -9.61 17.76
N GLN A 154 3.45 -10.77 17.19
CA GLN A 154 2.83 -12.04 17.61
C GLN A 154 3.12 -12.37 19.09
N LYS A 155 4.32 -12.08 19.60
CA LYS A 155 4.65 -12.26 21.01
C LYS A 155 3.85 -11.33 21.93
N GLU A 156 3.59 -10.10 21.51
CA GLU A 156 2.77 -9.16 22.29
C GLU A 156 1.31 -9.63 22.39
N LEU A 157 0.76 -10.26 21.36
CA LEU A 157 -0.60 -10.82 21.38
C LEU A 157 -0.80 -11.97 22.37
N TYR A 158 0.27 -12.63 22.82
CA TYR A 158 0.21 -13.75 23.77
C TYR A 158 0.47 -13.34 25.23
N LYS A 159 0.71 -12.05 25.49
CA LYS A 159 0.83 -11.51 26.85
C LYS A 159 -0.52 -11.19 27.47
#